data_16029256b2f730273477f66fd498deb4
#
_entry.id   16029256b2f730273477f66fd498deb4
#
_cell.length_a   1.000
_cell.length_b   1.000
_cell.length_c   1.000
_cell.angle_alpha   90.00
_cell.angle_beta   90.00
_cell.angle_gamma   90.00
#
_symmetry.space_group_name_H-M   'P 1'
#
loop_
_entity.id
_entity.type
_entity.pdbx_description
1 polymer ?
#
loop_
_entity_poly.entity_id
_entity_poly.type
_entity_poly.pdbx_seq_one_letter_code
_entity_poly.pdbx_strand_id
1 'polypeptide(L)'
;MQSSPYADVYALSSFLDVVCPDWGGVVLGDYEAIMPLPVKKKFFLTYLVQPIFSQQYRIYSQRNVSIQEVDLFRKEILKFRFVRICLSLSLFDSAIQRHNFSLDLSKPYEDLAQGYSENVKRNIHKAKKSVQHCRQVAVDEALDMFFAADTKRMYVPYEKQIRTLVTRCQSESFAVSDDDRPCAVAIFLKTQTR
;
A
#
# COMPACT_ATOMS: atom_id res chain seq x y z
N MET A 1 3.01 -4.99 15.28
CA MET A 1 3.30 -4.72 13.85
C MET A 1 4.03 -3.40 13.64
N GLN A 2 3.70 -2.33 14.35
CA GLN A 2 4.38 -1.01 14.22
C GLN A 2 5.87 -1.05 14.60
N SER A 3 6.27 -1.95 15.47
CA SER A 3 7.67 -2.13 15.91
C SER A 3 8.53 -2.98 14.96
N SER A 4 7.95 -3.53 13.91
CA SER A 4 8.73 -4.24 12.89
C SER A 4 9.50 -3.26 12.01
N PRO A 5 10.79 -3.52 11.69
CA PRO A 5 11.56 -2.66 10.79
C PRO A 5 10.98 -2.59 9.38
N TYR A 6 10.06 -3.48 9.05
CA TYR A 6 9.36 -3.54 7.76
C TYR A 6 7.89 -3.13 7.86
N ALA A 7 7.48 -2.42 8.94
CA ALA A 7 6.10 -1.97 9.07
C ALA A 7 5.71 -1.12 7.86
N ASP A 8 4.58 -1.47 7.25
CA ASP A 8 3.97 -0.72 6.16
C ASP A 8 2.47 -0.49 6.44
N VAL A 9 1.85 0.37 5.68
CA VAL A 9 0.44 0.73 5.88
C VAL A 9 -0.49 -0.46 5.76
N TYR A 10 -0.13 -1.47 4.97
CA TYR A 10 -0.94 -2.67 4.72
C TYR A 10 -1.08 -3.60 5.93
N ALA A 11 -0.27 -3.39 6.98
CA ALA A 11 -0.33 -4.12 8.23
C ALA A 11 -1.13 -3.41 9.33
N LEU A 12 -1.49 -2.16 9.13
CA LEU A 12 -2.22 -1.39 10.12
C LEU A 12 -3.68 -1.82 10.17
N SER A 13 -4.24 -1.99 11.38
CA SER A 13 -5.67 -2.25 11.55
C SER A 13 -6.53 -1.15 10.96
N SER A 14 -6.11 0.13 11.10
CA SER A 14 -6.78 1.27 10.48
C SER A 14 -6.93 1.16 8.97
N PHE A 15 -5.97 0.51 8.29
CA PHE A 15 -6.05 0.20 6.87
C PHE A 15 -6.90 -1.05 6.60
N LEU A 16 -6.60 -2.15 7.30
CA LEU A 16 -7.24 -3.45 7.07
C LEU A 16 -8.74 -3.42 7.34
N ASP A 17 -9.18 -2.74 8.41
CA ASP A 17 -10.59 -2.59 8.77
C ASP A 17 -11.41 -1.90 7.66
N VAL A 18 -10.76 -1.06 6.86
CA VAL A 18 -11.41 -0.38 5.73
C VAL A 18 -11.43 -1.25 4.48
N VAL A 19 -10.28 -1.85 4.11
CA VAL A 19 -10.17 -2.56 2.83
C VAL A 19 -10.65 -4.00 2.89
N CYS A 20 -10.66 -4.61 4.07
CA CYS A 20 -11.06 -5.99 4.29
C CYS A 20 -11.60 -6.20 5.72
N PRO A 21 -12.82 -5.75 6.07
CA PRO A 21 -13.35 -5.79 7.44
C PRO A 21 -13.31 -7.16 8.12
N ASP A 22 -13.37 -8.25 7.37
CA ASP A 22 -13.28 -9.62 7.86
C ASP A 22 -11.83 -10.15 7.95
N TRP A 23 -10.84 -9.27 7.85
CA TRP A 23 -9.45 -9.69 7.89
C TRP A 23 -9.14 -10.49 9.16
N GLY A 24 -8.20 -11.42 9.04
CA GLY A 24 -7.66 -12.19 10.16
C GLY A 24 -6.14 -12.10 10.17
N GLY A 25 -5.51 -12.95 10.94
CA GLY A 25 -4.06 -13.02 10.98
C GLY A 25 -3.57 -14.33 11.56
N VAL A 26 -2.36 -14.69 11.19
CA VAL A 26 -1.60 -15.76 11.84
C VAL A 26 -0.64 -15.09 12.82
N VAL A 27 -0.66 -15.56 14.05
CA VAL A 27 0.22 -15.06 15.13
C VAL A 27 1.08 -16.22 15.60
N LEU A 28 2.37 -15.98 15.72
CA LEU A 28 3.33 -16.93 16.27
C LEU A 28 3.77 -16.46 17.66
N GLY A 29 3.75 -17.40 18.62
CA GLY A 29 4.11 -17.12 20.00
C GLY A 29 3.28 -16.00 20.62
N ASP A 30 3.88 -15.26 21.54
CA ASP A 30 3.28 -14.04 22.12
C ASP A 30 3.57 -12.84 21.23
N TYR A 31 2.94 -12.82 20.03
CA TYR A 31 3.12 -11.78 19.01
C TYR A 31 4.57 -11.62 18.51
N GLU A 32 5.38 -12.66 18.57
CA GLU A 32 6.76 -12.65 18.08
C GLU A 32 6.83 -12.45 16.56
N ALA A 33 5.88 -13.05 15.84
CA ALA A 33 5.69 -12.83 14.42
C ALA A 33 4.21 -12.85 14.06
N ILE A 34 3.80 -11.99 13.12
CA ILE A 34 2.40 -11.82 12.73
C ILE A 34 2.33 -11.70 11.21
N MET A 35 1.33 -12.31 10.62
CA MET A 35 0.98 -12.12 9.23
C MET A 35 -0.51 -11.82 9.10
N PRO A 36 -0.90 -10.59 8.73
CA PRO A 36 -2.29 -10.28 8.43
C PRO A 36 -2.73 -11.01 7.16
N LEU A 37 -3.97 -11.50 7.17
CA LEU A 37 -4.57 -12.22 6.04
C LEU A 37 -5.86 -11.53 5.60
N PRO A 38 -6.00 -11.18 4.31
CA PRO A 38 -7.21 -10.56 3.78
C PRO A 38 -8.30 -11.61 3.53
N VAL A 39 -8.95 -12.03 4.61
CA VAL A 39 -9.99 -13.04 4.60
C VAL A 39 -11.28 -12.46 4.00
N LYS A 40 -11.87 -13.18 3.08
CA LYS A 40 -13.19 -12.92 2.54
C LYS A 40 -14.09 -14.11 2.78
N LYS A 41 -15.37 -13.82 3.04
CA LYS A 41 -16.40 -14.84 3.20
C LYS A 41 -17.49 -14.64 2.14
N LYS A 42 -17.87 -15.70 1.48
CA LYS A 42 -19.01 -15.70 0.56
C LYS A 42 -19.75 -17.04 0.70
N PHE A 43 -21.02 -16.99 1.09
CA PHE A 43 -21.79 -18.17 1.47
C PHE A 43 -21.04 -18.99 2.53
N PHE A 44 -20.74 -20.24 2.26
CA PHE A 44 -20.02 -21.16 3.16
C PHE A 44 -18.50 -21.20 2.90
N LEU A 45 -17.98 -20.38 1.97
CA LEU A 45 -16.58 -20.39 1.58
C LEU A 45 -15.83 -19.23 2.22
N THR A 46 -14.68 -19.60 2.83
CA THR A 46 -13.68 -18.64 3.31
C THR A 46 -12.47 -18.73 2.39
N TYR A 47 -11.97 -17.57 1.93
CA TYR A 47 -10.90 -17.51 0.94
C TYR A 47 -10.05 -16.26 1.15
N LEU A 48 -8.85 -16.25 0.58
CA LEU A 48 -7.95 -15.11 0.61
C LEU A 48 -7.90 -14.43 -0.75
N VAL A 49 -8.27 -13.15 -0.79
CA VAL A 49 -8.18 -12.32 -2.01
C VAL A 49 -7.60 -10.97 -1.68
N GLN A 50 -6.66 -10.55 -2.52
CA GLN A 50 -6.05 -9.24 -2.46
C GLN A 50 -7.12 -8.14 -2.46
N PRO A 51 -7.25 -7.34 -1.40
CA PRO A 51 -8.14 -6.19 -1.41
C PRO A 51 -7.64 -5.12 -2.37
N ILE A 52 -8.56 -4.30 -2.85
CA ILE A 52 -8.19 -3.09 -3.58
C ILE A 52 -7.35 -2.17 -2.68
N PHE A 53 -6.40 -1.46 -3.26
CA PHE A 53 -5.44 -0.57 -2.62
C PHE A 53 -4.38 -1.24 -1.74
N SER A 54 -4.42 -2.56 -1.50
CA SER A 54 -3.30 -3.26 -0.86
C SER A 54 -2.32 -3.78 -1.91
N GLN A 55 -1.02 -3.65 -1.63
CA GLN A 55 0.02 -4.06 -2.57
C GLN A 55 0.56 -5.45 -2.26
N GLN A 56 0.85 -5.73 -0.98
CA GLN A 56 1.48 -6.97 -0.55
C GLN A 56 1.17 -7.28 0.91
N TYR A 57 1.34 -8.53 1.27
CA TYR A 57 1.34 -9.01 2.64
C TYR A 57 2.68 -9.66 2.97
N ARG A 58 3.08 -9.60 4.23
CA ARG A 58 4.34 -10.20 4.72
C ARG A 58 4.21 -10.68 6.15
N ILE A 59 5.22 -11.39 6.59
CA ILE A 59 5.42 -11.71 8.01
C ILE A 59 6.11 -10.51 8.65
N TYR A 60 5.51 -9.97 9.70
CA TYR A 60 6.05 -8.86 10.51
C TYR A 60 6.61 -9.43 11.80
N SER A 61 7.87 -9.15 12.10
CA SER A 61 8.57 -9.57 13.30
C SER A 61 9.67 -8.57 13.65
N GLN A 62 10.06 -8.50 14.90
CA GLN A 62 11.22 -7.72 15.35
C GLN A 62 12.53 -8.48 15.16
N ARG A 63 12.46 -9.81 14.98
CA ARG A 63 13.60 -10.69 14.78
C ARG A 63 13.51 -11.41 13.42
N ASN A 64 14.59 -12.02 13.03
CA ASN A 64 14.57 -12.91 11.88
C ASN A 64 13.67 -14.12 12.15
N VAL A 65 12.79 -14.41 11.23
CA VAL A 65 11.90 -15.57 11.26
C VAL A 65 12.62 -16.75 10.62
N SER A 66 12.67 -17.88 11.30
CA SER A 66 13.32 -19.09 10.79
C SER A 66 12.50 -19.74 9.65
N ILE A 67 13.15 -20.62 8.88
CA ILE A 67 12.49 -21.35 7.78
C ILE A 67 11.34 -22.21 8.32
N GLN A 68 11.51 -22.83 9.50
CA GLN A 68 10.47 -23.64 10.14
C GLN A 68 9.25 -22.79 10.51
N GLU A 69 9.49 -21.58 11.02
CA GLU A 69 8.41 -20.64 11.35
C GLU A 69 7.71 -20.12 10.10
N VAL A 70 8.45 -19.82 9.04
CA VAL A 70 7.88 -19.46 7.73
C VAL A 70 6.97 -20.58 7.19
N ASP A 71 7.33 -21.84 7.38
CA ASP A 71 6.50 -22.98 6.96
C ASP A 71 5.20 -23.09 7.77
N LEU A 72 5.17 -22.64 9.04
CA LEU A 72 3.92 -22.54 9.80
C LEU A 72 2.95 -21.53 9.16
N PHE A 73 3.43 -20.36 8.79
CA PHE A 73 2.59 -19.37 8.07
C PHE A 73 2.08 -19.93 6.74
N ARG A 74 2.94 -20.63 5.99
CA ARG A 74 2.56 -21.31 4.75
C ARG A 74 1.44 -22.31 4.97
N LYS A 75 1.54 -23.16 5.98
CA LYS A 75 0.51 -24.16 6.33
C LYS A 75 -0.84 -23.52 6.65
N GLU A 76 -0.83 -22.36 7.35
CA GLU A 76 -2.07 -21.63 7.65
C GLU A 76 -2.73 -21.06 6.37
N ILE A 77 -1.94 -20.53 5.43
CA ILE A 77 -2.46 -20.07 4.14
C ILE A 77 -3.07 -21.23 3.33
N LEU A 78 -2.45 -22.41 3.36
CA LEU A 78 -2.92 -23.60 2.63
C LEU A 78 -4.25 -24.18 3.15
N LYS A 79 -4.72 -23.78 4.34
CA LYS A 79 -6.06 -24.14 4.81
C LYS A 79 -7.18 -23.48 4.01
N PHE A 80 -6.89 -22.40 3.28
CA PHE A 80 -7.86 -21.73 2.43
C PHE A 80 -7.90 -22.39 1.05
N ARG A 81 -9.11 -22.77 0.62
CA ARG A 81 -9.32 -23.45 -0.67
C ARG A 81 -8.96 -22.60 -1.87
N PHE A 82 -9.08 -21.28 -1.73
CA PHE A 82 -8.74 -20.32 -2.78
C PHE A 82 -7.88 -19.21 -2.19
N VAL A 83 -6.72 -18.98 -2.81
CA VAL A 83 -5.74 -17.96 -2.39
C VAL A 83 -5.28 -17.16 -3.61
N ARG A 84 -5.52 -15.84 -3.58
CA ARG A 84 -5.05 -14.90 -4.59
C ARG A 84 -4.57 -13.62 -3.91
N ILE A 85 -3.37 -13.66 -3.35
CA ILE A 85 -2.74 -12.53 -2.64
C ILE A 85 -1.30 -12.35 -3.11
N CYS A 86 -0.78 -11.14 -3.01
CA CYS A 86 0.62 -10.84 -3.23
C CYS A 86 1.37 -10.94 -1.89
N LEU A 87 2.45 -11.70 -1.90
CA LEU A 87 3.34 -11.88 -0.76
C LEU A 87 4.70 -11.27 -1.07
N SER A 88 5.31 -10.60 -0.09
CA SER A 88 6.68 -10.08 -0.25
C SER A 88 7.76 -11.15 -0.15
N LEU A 89 7.37 -12.36 0.18
CA LEU A 89 8.23 -13.54 0.38
C LEU A 89 7.71 -14.68 -0.50
N SER A 90 8.61 -15.37 -1.18
CA SER A 90 8.24 -16.57 -1.95
C SER A 90 7.97 -17.73 -0.98
N LEU A 91 6.70 -17.97 -0.68
CA LEU A 91 6.27 -19.10 0.15
C LEU A 91 5.95 -20.36 -0.67
N PHE A 92 5.83 -20.25 -1.99
CA PHE A 92 5.36 -21.33 -2.86
C PHE A 92 6.18 -21.33 -4.15
N ASP A 93 6.67 -22.49 -4.56
CA ASP A 93 7.45 -22.67 -5.80
C ASP A 93 6.61 -22.38 -7.06
N SER A 94 5.29 -22.63 -6.98
CA SER A 94 4.34 -22.34 -8.05
C SER A 94 3.83 -20.90 -8.10
N ALA A 95 4.35 -20.01 -7.24
CA ALA A 95 3.91 -18.62 -7.20
C ALA A 95 4.39 -17.83 -8.43
N ILE A 96 3.51 -17.02 -8.98
CA ILE A 96 3.86 -16.08 -10.06
C ILE A 96 4.66 -14.94 -9.42
N GLN A 97 5.91 -14.80 -9.85
CA GLN A 97 6.75 -13.69 -9.41
C GLN A 97 6.32 -12.38 -10.08
N ARG A 98 6.29 -11.31 -9.29
CA ARG A 98 6.01 -9.95 -9.77
C ARG A 98 7.06 -9.00 -9.23
N HIS A 99 7.47 -8.04 -10.06
CA HIS A 99 8.36 -6.99 -9.62
C HIS A 99 7.62 -6.06 -8.64
N ASN A 100 8.29 -5.74 -7.55
CA ASN A 100 7.91 -4.70 -6.61
C ASN A 100 9.06 -3.71 -6.48
N PHE A 101 8.75 -2.42 -6.46
CA PHE A 101 9.74 -1.37 -6.37
C PHE A 101 9.57 -0.64 -5.03
N SER A 102 10.69 -0.41 -4.37
CA SER A 102 10.77 0.42 -3.17
C SER A 102 11.85 1.47 -3.37
N LEU A 103 11.62 2.66 -2.86
CA LEU A 103 12.57 3.75 -2.86
C LEU A 103 12.96 4.04 -1.41
N ASP A 104 14.24 4.00 -1.12
CA ASP A 104 14.78 4.38 0.19
C ASP A 104 14.84 5.90 0.28
N LEU A 105 13.87 6.48 1.01
CA LEU A 105 13.75 7.92 1.21
C LEU A 105 14.62 8.46 2.34
N SER A 106 15.48 7.65 2.98
CA SER A 106 16.43 8.12 4.00
C SER A 106 17.60 8.92 3.41
N LYS A 107 17.83 8.78 2.10
CA LYS A 107 18.90 9.47 1.38
C LYS A 107 18.49 10.90 0.99
N PRO A 108 19.44 11.83 0.87
CA PRO A 108 19.21 13.15 0.30
C PRO A 108 18.58 13.04 -1.10
N TYR A 109 17.76 14.03 -1.46
CA TYR A 109 17.08 14.04 -2.77
C TYR A 109 18.07 14.01 -3.95
N GLU A 110 19.20 14.69 -3.80
CA GLU A 110 20.26 14.77 -4.82
C GLU A 110 20.80 13.38 -5.17
N ASP A 111 21.00 12.53 -4.16
CA ASP A 111 21.48 11.15 -4.33
C ASP A 111 20.41 10.28 -5.01
N LEU A 112 19.14 10.45 -4.61
CA LEU A 112 18.03 9.77 -5.23
C LEU A 112 17.87 10.17 -6.70
N ALA A 113 17.98 11.46 -6.99
CA ALA A 113 17.82 12.02 -8.33
C ALA A 113 18.93 11.57 -9.31
N GLN A 114 20.14 11.29 -8.82
CA GLN A 114 21.22 10.70 -9.63
C GLN A 114 20.82 9.34 -10.19
N GLY A 115 20.10 8.53 -9.40
CA GLY A 115 19.63 7.21 -9.81
C GLY A 115 18.43 7.21 -10.76
N TYR A 116 17.83 8.36 -11.05
CA TYR A 116 16.68 8.43 -11.96
C TYR A 116 17.09 8.16 -13.41
N SER A 117 16.23 7.45 -14.13
CA SER A 117 16.41 7.27 -15.57
C SER A 117 16.34 8.62 -16.31
N GLU A 118 16.97 8.74 -17.45
CA GLU A 118 16.95 9.96 -18.28
C GLU A 118 15.51 10.38 -18.64
N ASN A 119 14.60 9.44 -18.80
CA ASN A 119 13.19 9.72 -19.06
C ASN A 119 12.53 10.41 -17.84
N VAL A 120 12.81 9.95 -16.62
CA VAL A 120 12.30 10.57 -15.39
C VAL A 120 12.87 11.96 -15.23
N LYS A 121 14.20 12.15 -15.40
CA LYS A 121 14.86 13.46 -15.32
C LYS A 121 14.25 14.46 -16.31
N ARG A 122 14.06 14.02 -17.57
CA ARG A 122 13.43 14.84 -18.63
C ARG A 122 12.00 15.24 -18.26
N ASN A 123 11.20 14.31 -17.72
CA ASN A 123 9.82 14.59 -17.33
C ASN A 123 9.74 15.55 -16.15
N ILE A 124 10.62 15.39 -15.15
CA ILE A 124 10.74 16.34 -14.03
C ILE A 124 11.12 17.72 -14.55
N HIS A 125 12.10 17.81 -15.43
CA HIS A 125 12.52 19.09 -16.02
C HIS A 125 11.40 19.75 -16.82
N LYS A 126 10.65 18.98 -17.61
CA LYS A 126 9.50 19.48 -18.35
C LYS A 126 8.40 19.99 -17.39
N ALA A 127 8.08 19.21 -16.35
CA ALA A 127 7.08 19.60 -15.36
C ALA A 127 7.48 20.91 -14.65
N LYS A 128 8.74 21.05 -14.22
CA LYS A 128 9.24 22.28 -13.58
C LYS A 128 9.15 23.53 -14.47
N LYS A 129 9.09 23.36 -15.80
CA LYS A 129 8.91 24.48 -16.73
C LYS A 129 7.45 24.89 -16.93
N SER A 130 6.53 23.94 -16.83
CA SER A 130 5.11 24.15 -17.12
C SER A 130 4.25 24.29 -15.85
N VAL A 131 4.75 23.81 -14.71
CA VAL A 131 4.01 23.81 -13.44
C VAL A 131 4.49 24.97 -12.58
N GLN A 132 3.57 25.85 -12.22
CA GLN A 132 3.89 27.01 -11.41
C GLN A 132 3.93 26.70 -9.92
N HIS A 133 3.03 25.84 -9.43
CA HIS A 133 2.90 25.59 -8.01
C HIS A 133 2.64 24.12 -7.68
N CYS A 134 3.44 23.59 -6.75
CA CYS A 134 3.14 22.36 -6.03
C CYS A 134 2.87 22.75 -4.58
N ARG A 135 1.68 22.45 -4.07
CA ARG A 135 1.29 22.80 -2.70
C ARG A 135 0.71 21.62 -1.97
N GLN A 136 0.89 21.62 -0.67
CA GLN A 136 0.13 20.71 0.20
C GLN A 136 -1.31 21.19 0.26
N VAL A 137 -2.25 20.26 0.18
CA VAL A 137 -3.69 20.54 0.16
C VAL A 137 -4.40 19.72 1.22
N ALA A 138 -5.58 20.17 1.60
CA ALA A 138 -6.45 19.37 2.45
C ALA A 138 -6.84 18.05 1.76
N VAL A 139 -6.99 16.99 2.55
CA VAL A 139 -7.32 15.65 2.03
C VAL A 139 -8.62 15.65 1.23
N ASP A 140 -9.64 16.36 1.69
CA ASP A 140 -10.93 16.44 1.00
C ASP A 140 -10.78 17.13 -0.37
N GLU A 141 -10.01 18.22 -0.44
CA GLU A 141 -9.69 18.89 -1.70
C GLU A 141 -8.97 17.94 -2.66
N ALA A 142 -7.99 17.18 -2.16
CA ALA A 142 -7.27 16.20 -2.96
C ALA A 142 -8.18 15.07 -3.47
N LEU A 143 -9.11 14.61 -2.66
CA LEU A 143 -10.08 13.58 -3.04
C LEU A 143 -11.06 14.08 -4.10
N ASP A 144 -11.54 15.30 -3.96
CA ASP A 144 -12.43 15.91 -4.96
C ASP A 144 -11.72 16.06 -6.30
N MET A 145 -10.47 16.50 -6.31
CA MET A 145 -9.63 16.54 -7.51
C MET A 145 -9.42 15.13 -8.11
N PHE A 146 -9.14 14.14 -7.26
CA PHE A 146 -8.93 12.76 -7.69
C PHE A 146 -10.18 12.19 -8.39
N PHE A 147 -11.36 12.35 -7.79
CA PHE A 147 -12.60 11.84 -8.36
C PHE A 147 -13.05 12.63 -9.59
N ALA A 148 -12.78 13.94 -9.65
CA ALA A 148 -13.02 14.76 -10.84
C ALA A 148 -12.15 14.31 -12.04
N ALA A 149 -10.92 13.84 -11.76
CA ALA A 149 -10.01 13.32 -12.78
C ALA A 149 -10.33 11.88 -13.22
N ASP A 150 -11.15 11.13 -12.47
CA ASP A 150 -11.54 9.75 -12.80
C ASP A 150 -12.62 9.71 -13.90
N THR A 151 -12.23 10.13 -15.11
CA THR A 151 -13.11 10.19 -16.27
C THR A 151 -13.70 8.83 -16.66
N LYS A 152 -12.99 7.73 -16.33
CA LYS A 152 -13.46 6.35 -16.58
C LYS A 152 -14.34 5.81 -15.46
N ARG A 153 -14.54 6.59 -14.41
CA ARG A 153 -15.33 6.22 -13.23
C ARG A 153 -14.90 4.89 -12.59
N MET A 154 -13.62 4.56 -12.68
CA MET A 154 -13.07 3.31 -12.15
C MET A 154 -13.08 3.25 -10.63
N TYR A 155 -12.88 4.40 -9.97
CA TYR A 155 -12.77 4.50 -8.53
C TYR A 155 -14.07 4.96 -7.84
N VAL A 156 -15.04 5.45 -8.60
CA VAL A 156 -16.34 5.88 -8.06
C VAL A 156 -17.05 4.81 -7.21
N PRO A 157 -17.05 3.51 -7.58
CA PRO A 157 -17.62 2.47 -6.73
C PRO A 157 -16.95 2.32 -5.37
N TYR A 158 -15.73 2.82 -5.22
CA TYR A 158 -14.90 2.74 -4.02
C TYR A 158 -14.76 4.08 -3.29
N GLU A 159 -15.48 5.11 -3.71
CA GLU A 159 -15.33 6.47 -3.18
C GLU A 159 -15.46 6.52 -1.65
N LYS A 160 -16.52 5.93 -1.11
CA LYS A 160 -16.71 5.86 0.35
C LYS A 160 -15.55 5.17 1.05
N GLN A 161 -15.05 4.09 0.47
CA GLN A 161 -13.92 3.32 1.03
C GLN A 161 -12.63 4.14 0.97
N ILE A 162 -12.36 4.82 -0.14
CA ILE A 162 -11.18 5.67 -0.31
C ILE A 162 -11.21 6.84 0.69
N ARG A 163 -12.33 7.56 0.80
CA ARG A 163 -12.49 8.65 1.77
C ARG A 163 -12.29 8.15 3.20
N THR A 164 -12.88 7.02 3.56
CA THR A 164 -12.69 6.42 4.90
C THR A 164 -11.23 6.02 5.13
N LEU A 165 -10.56 5.44 4.12
CA LEU A 165 -9.17 4.99 4.21
C LEU A 165 -8.23 6.17 4.51
N VAL A 166 -8.35 7.24 3.74
CA VAL A 166 -7.49 8.42 3.85
C VAL A 166 -7.73 9.17 5.18
N THR A 167 -8.96 9.13 5.70
CA THR A 167 -9.29 9.72 7.01
C THR A 167 -8.77 8.90 8.18
N ARG A 168 -8.82 7.56 8.08
CA ARG A 168 -8.39 6.66 9.18
C ARG A 168 -6.89 6.43 9.23
N CYS A 169 -6.22 6.53 8.10
CA CYS A 169 -4.77 6.41 8.01
C CYS A 169 -4.12 7.81 8.09
N GLN A 170 -2.91 7.88 8.59
CA GLN A 170 -2.13 9.11 8.43
C GLN A 170 -1.88 9.34 6.95
N SER A 171 -2.19 10.54 6.47
CA SER A 171 -2.05 10.86 5.06
C SER A 171 -1.53 12.29 4.85
N GLU A 172 -0.88 12.48 3.72
CA GLU A 172 -0.49 13.79 3.19
C GLU A 172 -0.92 13.88 1.74
N SER A 173 -1.38 15.06 1.35
CA SER A 173 -1.90 15.30 0.01
C SER A 173 -1.21 16.50 -0.62
N PHE A 174 -0.89 16.37 -1.89
CA PHE A 174 -0.25 17.42 -2.69
C PHE A 174 -1.01 17.58 -3.99
N ALA A 175 -1.19 18.84 -4.40
CA ALA A 175 -1.73 19.19 -5.69
C ALA A 175 -0.71 20.01 -6.50
N VAL A 176 -0.75 19.82 -7.79
CA VAL A 176 0.05 20.54 -8.75
C VAL A 176 -0.89 21.30 -9.67
N SER A 177 -0.65 22.60 -9.86
CA SER A 177 -1.47 23.48 -10.69
C SER A 177 -0.63 24.16 -11.77
N ASP A 178 -1.28 24.44 -12.88
CA ASP A 178 -0.80 25.26 -13.99
C ASP A 178 -1.84 26.38 -14.19
N ASP A 179 -1.43 27.65 -14.02
CA ASP A 179 -2.33 28.80 -14.06
C ASP A 179 -3.64 28.60 -13.26
N ASP A 180 -3.51 28.22 -11.99
CA ASP A 180 -4.60 27.90 -11.07
C ASP A 180 -5.50 26.71 -11.48
N ARG A 181 -5.19 26.02 -12.57
CA ARG A 181 -5.89 24.79 -12.96
C ARG A 181 -5.20 23.59 -12.37
N PRO A 182 -5.91 22.75 -11.59
CA PRO A 182 -5.32 21.54 -11.05
C PRO A 182 -4.96 20.57 -12.18
N CYS A 183 -3.68 20.17 -12.22
CA CYS A 183 -3.13 19.27 -13.23
C CYS A 183 -2.91 17.86 -12.71
N ALA A 184 -2.54 17.75 -11.43
CA ALA A 184 -2.28 16.46 -10.79
C ALA A 184 -2.52 16.54 -9.29
N VAL A 185 -2.84 15.40 -8.71
CA VAL A 185 -2.99 15.21 -7.27
C VAL A 185 -2.32 13.93 -6.84
N ALA A 186 -1.70 13.93 -5.66
CA ALA A 186 -1.14 12.76 -5.02
C ALA A 186 -1.55 12.70 -3.55
N ILE A 187 -1.95 11.52 -3.09
CA ILE A 187 -2.30 11.25 -1.70
C ILE A 187 -1.39 10.12 -1.22
N PHE A 188 -0.61 10.39 -0.19
CA PHE A 188 0.33 9.44 0.41
C PHE A 188 -0.20 8.96 1.74
N LEU A 189 -0.32 7.66 1.92
CA LEU A 189 -0.58 7.04 3.21
C LEU A 189 0.75 6.80 3.91
N LYS A 190 0.82 7.13 5.19
CA LYS A 190 2.05 7.10 5.98
C LYS A 190 1.93 6.15 7.16
N THR A 191 3.07 5.66 7.61
CA THR A 191 3.23 4.99 8.90
C THR A 191 4.15 5.84 9.78
N GLN A 192 4.18 5.56 11.09
CA GLN A 192 5.06 6.31 12.01
C GLN A 192 6.55 6.13 11.71
N THR A 193 6.90 5.12 10.95
CA THR A 193 8.30 4.74 10.65
C THR A 193 8.71 5.06 9.22
N ARG A 194 7.81 5.59 8.41
CA ARG A 194 8.06 5.92 6.99
C ARG A 194 7.09 6.99 6.50
#